data_72d4ab8bb43c0e57d41a83bcdb0b9b18
#
_entry.id   72d4ab8bb43c0e57d41a83bcdb0b9b18
#
_cell.length_a   1.000
_cell.length_b   1.000
_cell.length_c   1.000
_cell.angle_alpha   90.00
_cell.angle_beta   90.00
_cell.angle_gamma   90.00
#
_symmetry.space_group_name_H-M   'P 1'
#
loop_
_entity.id
_entity.type
_entity.pdbx_description
1 polymer ?
#
loop_
_entity_poly.entity_id
_entity_poly.type
_entity_poly.pdbx_seq_one_letter_code
_entity_poly.pdbx_strand_id
1 'polypeptide(L)'
;MTNKEKGESLASKTDQVIIDTLSAGYSFRVEAGAGAGKTYSLMKVIDWLERVRKNELTKNGQHVACITYTNVAVEEIKSRLKSNNFIQPCTIHNFSWNTMSKFQSSLIQLADEIGIIPENNEKTGKISINNIKKISYDLGVRYFEEGEFHLHHDDVIALFVRLLDNIKFRKLLSKKYPIILIDEYQDSFKSIMDQIIKYFVESESSIQFGLFGDAWQTIYDDNGACGEVFSDKLKVIRKESNFRSEEIIVNVLNKIRPELPQISALDEQDGRILVITTNDYQGVRQSGYYKDELPNDILFSYIDKLRKKLSEFGWRDNFKTLMITHKMLAKQQHYDNLLNVLGEHLKNADDEHFLFFMNKVEPVYIAIKSNNAKDLFVALGVERRPIQSTEHKRQWKSLAEALDKARKGTIYDVLKVLENSRLLGLPPKLQDKLTRFDNKEQVTIYGKEIRNLY
;
A
#
# COMPACT_ATOMS: atom_id res chain seq x y z
N MET A 1 -10.63 -19.01 34.28
CA MET A 1 -9.91 -18.21 33.27
C MET A 1 -10.91 -17.86 32.19
N THR A 2 -11.19 -16.60 31.98
CA THR A 2 -12.10 -16.12 30.93
C THR A 2 -11.47 -16.34 29.54
N ASN A 3 -12.25 -16.27 28.46
CA ASN A 3 -11.70 -16.34 27.10
C ASN A 3 -10.71 -15.20 26.83
N LYS A 4 -10.98 -14.01 27.35
CA LYS A 4 -10.06 -12.87 27.31
C LYS A 4 -8.71 -13.20 27.94
N GLU A 5 -8.69 -13.68 29.19
CA GLU A 5 -7.46 -14.07 29.89
C GLU A 5 -6.68 -15.16 29.15
N LYS A 6 -7.41 -16.14 28.56
CA LYS A 6 -6.79 -17.18 27.73
C LYS A 6 -6.16 -16.61 26.46
N GLY A 7 -6.88 -15.75 25.73
CA GLY A 7 -6.40 -15.11 24.51
C GLY A 7 -5.18 -14.22 24.76
N GLU A 8 -5.19 -13.41 25.83
CA GLU A 8 -4.07 -12.57 26.24
C GLU A 8 -2.85 -13.41 26.65
N SER A 9 -3.05 -14.50 27.40
CA SER A 9 -1.99 -15.42 27.81
C SER A 9 -1.35 -16.09 26.57
N LEU A 10 -2.16 -16.58 25.63
CA LEU A 10 -1.68 -17.17 24.37
C LEU A 10 -0.87 -16.17 23.56
N ALA A 11 -1.37 -14.94 23.39
CA ALA A 11 -0.67 -13.89 22.68
C ALA A 11 0.70 -13.60 23.30
N SER A 12 0.76 -13.46 24.63
CA SER A 12 2.00 -13.20 25.34
C SER A 12 3.01 -14.33 25.17
N LYS A 13 2.56 -15.58 25.27
CA LYS A 13 3.41 -16.75 25.03
C LYS A 13 3.94 -16.78 23.61
N THR A 14 3.08 -16.53 22.62
CA THR A 14 3.47 -16.50 21.20
C THR A 14 4.49 -15.39 20.94
N ASP A 15 4.28 -14.18 21.48
CA ASP A 15 5.22 -13.08 21.34
C ASP A 15 6.59 -13.42 21.96
N GLN A 16 6.62 -14.17 23.09
CA GLN A 16 7.87 -14.64 23.69
C GLN A 16 8.55 -15.68 22.79
N VAL A 17 7.82 -16.64 22.22
CA VAL A 17 8.37 -17.63 21.27
C VAL A 17 8.98 -16.94 20.04
N ILE A 18 8.37 -15.88 19.53
CA ILE A 18 8.92 -15.08 18.41
C ILE A 18 10.27 -14.48 18.81
N ILE A 19 10.33 -13.85 19.97
CA ILE A 19 11.56 -13.23 20.50
C ILE A 19 12.64 -14.27 20.73
N ASP A 20 12.31 -15.39 21.35
CA ASP A 20 13.26 -16.47 21.64
C ASP A 20 13.81 -17.07 20.33
N THR A 21 12.97 -17.26 19.33
CA THR A 21 13.37 -17.76 18.00
C THR A 21 14.34 -16.80 17.33
N LEU A 22 14.06 -15.50 17.35
CA LEU A 22 14.94 -14.47 16.81
C LEU A 22 16.27 -14.40 17.60
N SER A 23 16.19 -14.47 18.93
CA SER A 23 17.36 -14.46 19.82
C SER A 23 18.28 -15.66 19.58
N ALA A 24 17.70 -16.83 19.26
CA ALA A 24 18.42 -18.04 18.95
C ALA A 24 19.03 -18.08 17.53
N GLY A 25 18.83 -17.03 16.73
CA GLY A 25 19.45 -16.92 15.40
C GLY A 25 18.61 -17.52 14.25
N TYR A 26 17.37 -17.92 14.50
CA TYR A 26 16.52 -18.53 13.46
C TYR A 26 15.67 -17.53 12.72
N SER A 27 15.48 -17.76 11.43
CA SER A 27 14.42 -17.14 10.63
C SER A 27 13.08 -17.79 10.94
N PHE A 28 12.02 -17.02 10.91
CA PHE A 28 10.68 -17.49 11.28
C PHE A 28 9.58 -16.88 10.42
N ARG A 29 8.43 -17.56 10.40
CA ARG A 29 7.18 -17.11 9.80
C ARG A 29 6.09 -17.16 10.87
N VAL A 30 5.46 -16.01 11.10
CA VAL A 30 4.29 -15.89 11.97
C VAL A 30 3.04 -16.02 11.12
N GLU A 31 2.30 -17.09 11.31
CA GLU A 31 0.95 -17.27 10.77
C GLU A 31 -0.07 -16.69 11.77
N ALA A 32 -0.73 -15.64 11.35
CA ALA A 32 -1.63 -14.92 12.23
C ALA A 32 -2.90 -14.52 11.48
N GLY A 33 -4.00 -15.16 11.76
CA GLY A 33 -5.29 -14.86 11.16
C GLY A 33 -5.75 -13.41 11.38
N ALA A 34 -6.85 -13.04 10.74
CA ALA A 34 -7.43 -11.70 10.89
C ALA A 34 -7.70 -11.41 12.38
N GLY A 35 -7.26 -10.25 12.85
CA GLY A 35 -7.47 -9.83 14.24
C GLY A 35 -6.50 -10.41 15.27
N ALA A 36 -5.54 -11.27 14.87
CA ALA A 36 -4.58 -11.89 15.77
C ALA A 36 -3.51 -10.95 16.34
N GLY A 37 -3.41 -9.71 15.83
CA GLY A 37 -2.43 -8.73 16.30
C GLY A 37 -1.04 -8.92 15.71
N LYS A 38 -0.91 -9.19 14.40
CA LYS A 38 0.37 -9.30 13.66
C LYS A 38 1.26 -8.08 13.89
N THR A 39 0.76 -6.89 13.56
CA THR A 39 1.51 -5.63 13.72
C THR A 39 1.90 -5.35 15.18
N TYR A 40 1.07 -5.77 16.13
CA TYR A 40 1.41 -5.65 17.55
C TYR A 40 2.62 -6.52 17.94
N SER A 41 2.65 -7.77 17.47
CA SER A 41 3.80 -8.67 17.68
C SER A 41 5.07 -8.14 16.99
N LEU A 42 4.93 -7.62 15.75
CA LEU A 42 6.02 -6.95 15.05
C LEU A 42 6.60 -5.79 15.88
N MET A 43 5.74 -4.94 16.44
CA MET A 43 6.19 -3.83 17.30
C MET A 43 6.87 -4.32 18.58
N LYS A 44 6.41 -5.41 19.19
CA LYS A 44 7.10 -6.02 20.34
C LYS A 44 8.50 -6.54 19.99
N VAL A 45 8.65 -7.15 18.81
CA VAL A 45 9.97 -7.57 18.30
C VAL A 45 10.87 -6.35 18.09
N ILE A 46 10.37 -5.29 17.51
CA ILE A 46 11.08 -4.03 17.31
C ILE A 46 11.52 -3.44 18.66
N ASP A 47 10.63 -3.35 19.63
CA ASP A 47 10.94 -2.85 20.98
C ASP A 47 12.00 -3.70 21.70
N TRP A 48 11.95 -5.01 21.49
CA TRP A 48 12.98 -5.91 22.03
C TRP A 48 14.34 -5.67 21.34
N LEU A 49 14.37 -5.55 20.01
CA LEU A 49 15.58 -5.26 19.24
C LEU A 49 16.21 -3.92 19.66
N GLU A 50 15.40 -2.90 19.88
CA GLU A 50 15.86 -1.60 20.36
C GLU A 50 16.52 -1.68 21.76
N ARG A 51 15.98 -2.52 22.64
CA ARG A 51 16.54 -2.68 24.00
C ARG A 51 17.78 -3.55 24.02
N VAL A 52 17.81 -4.64 23.24
CA VAL A 52 18.81 -5.70 23.40
C VAL A 52 19.93 -5.60 22.35
N ARG A 53 19.60 -5.30 21.08
CA ARG A 53 20.56 -5.39 19.97
C ARG A 53 21.02 -4.04 19.41
N LYS A 54 20.37 -2.94 19.76
CA LYS A 54 20.65 -1.62 19.20
C LYS A 54 22.12 -1.21 19.32
N ASN A 55 22.68 -1.31 20.53
CA ASN A 55 24.05 -0.86 20.78
C ASN A 55 25.08 -1.65 19.96
N GLU A 56 24.92 -2.96 19.90
CA GLU A 56 25.77 -3.86 19.11
C GLU A 56 25.69 -3.54 17.61
N LEU A 57 24.48 -3.55 17.08
CA LEU A 57 24.26 -3.37 15.64
C LEU A 57 24.65 -1.96 15.16
N THR A 58 24.32 -0.94 15.94
CA THR A 58 24.69 0.45 15.61
C THR A 58 26.19 0.65 15.61
N LYS A 59 26.92 0.06 16.59
CA LYS A 59 28.39 0.09 16.64
C LYS A 59 29.01 -0.53 15.39
N ASN A 60 28.37 -1.54 14.80
CA ASN A 60 28.81 -2.20 13.59
C ASN A 60 28.32 -1.53 12.31
N GLY A 61 27.61 -0.39 12.39
CA GLY A 61 26.99 0.28 11.24
C GLY A 61 25.85 -0.54 10.59
N GLN A 62 25.19 -1.38 11.38
CA GLN A 62 24.13 -2.28 10.96
C GLN A 62 22.76 -1.73 11.32
N HIS A 63 21.75 -2.11 10.55
CA HIS A 63 20.37 -1.69 10.75
C HIS A 63 19.43 -2.89 10.68
N VAL A 64 18.24 -2.71 11.20
CA VAL A 64 17.11 -3.64 10.98
C VAL A 64 16.20 -3.04 9.90
N ALA A 65 15.99 -3.77 8.83
CA ALA A 65 14.97 -3.39 7.86
C ALA A 65 13.59 -3.88 8.34
N CYS A 66 12.59 -3.00 8.25
CA CYS A 66 11.20 -3.34 8.49
C CYS A 66 10.40 -3.02 7.23
N ILE A 67 10.09 -4.06 6.46
CA ILE A 67 9.48 -3.94 5.14
C ILE A 67 7.98 -4.13 5.27
N THR A 68 7.21 -3.22 4.66
CA THR A 68 5.76 -3.33 4.56
C THR A 68 5.32 -3.14 3.11
N TYR A 69 4.05 -3.45 2.84
CA TYR A 69 3.52 -3.30 1.48
C TYR A 69 3.17 -1.85 1.12
N THR A 70 2.64 -1.05 2.05
CA THR A 70 2.11 0.29 1.78
C THR A 70 2.85 1.40 2.52
N ASN A 71 2.85 2.60 1.95
CA ASN A 71 3.38 3.79 2.61
C ASN A 71 2.62 4.13 3.89
N VAL A 72 1.31 3.84 3.96
CA VAL A 72 0.49 4.04 5.17
C VAL A 72 1.02 3.20 6.32
N ALA A 73 1.32 1.91 6.08
CA ALA A 73 1.90 1.03 7.09
C ALA A 73 3.32 1.48 7.50
N VAL A 74 4.12 1.99 6.55
CA VAL A 74 5.43 2.59 6.85
C VAL A 74 5.29 3.75 7.84
N GLU A 75 4.37 4.68 7.57
CA GLU A 75 4.14 5.85 8.45
C GLU A 75 3.55 5.44 9.81
N GLU A 76 2.69 4.43 9.85
CA GLU A 76 2.19 3.88 11.11
C GLU A 76 3.34 3.32 11.97
N ILE A 77 4.24 2.53 11.39
CA ILE A 77 5.40 2.01 12.11
C ILE A 77 6.32 3.17 12.55
N LYS A 78 6.61 4.12 11.66
CA LYS A 78 7.43 5.31 12.01
C LYS A 78 6.83 6.12 13.16
N SER A 79 5.51 6.30 13.19
CA SER A 79 4.84 7.05 14.25
C SER A 79 4.98 6.42 15.62
N ARG A 80 5.16 5.10 15.68
CA ARG A 80 5.36 4.33 16.90
C ARG A 80 6.83 4.23 17.31
N LEU A 81 7.75 4.42 16.38
CA LEU A 81 9.19 4.44 16.67
C LEU A 81 9.57 5.79 17.31
N LYS A 82 10.26 5.73 18.42
CA LYS A 82 10.97 6.88 18.99
C LYS A 82 12.10 7.22 18.02
N SER A 83 12.25 8.47 17.59
CA SER A 83 13.19 8.96 16.57
C SER A 83 14.54 8.22 16.58
N ASN A 84 14.69 7.26 15.70
CA ASN A 84 15.77 6.30 15.74
C ASN A 84 16.06 5.75 14.34
N ASN A 85 17.28 5.95 13.85
CA ASN A 85 17.72 5.46 12.54
C ASN A 85 18.12 3.98 12.55
N PHE A 86 18.02 3.29 13.68
CA PHE A 86 18.39 1.88 13.82
C PHE A 86 17.39 0.94 13.10
N ILE A 87 16.11 1.17 13.29
CA ILE A 87 15.05 0.51 12.52
C ILE A 87 14.71 1.34 11.30
N GLN A 88 14.66 0.73 10.13
CA GLN A 88 14.39 1.39 8.86
C GLN A 88 13.08 0.88 8.25
N PRO A 89 11.92 1.46 8.59
CA PRO A 89 10.66 1.14 7.93
C PRO A 89 10.64 1.66 6.51
N CYS A 90 10.28 0.80 5.57
CA CYS A 90 10.19 1.14 4.15
C CYS A 90 9.28 0.18 3.39
N THR A 91 8.87 0.56 2.18
CA THR A 91 8.22 -0.36 1.26
C THR A 91 9.26 -1.26 0.59
N ILE A 92 8.80 -2.38 0.00
CA ILE A 92 9.69 -3.31 -0.71
C ILE A 92 10.44 -2.63 -1.87
N HIS A 93 9.79 -1.73 -2.62
CA HIS A 93 10.42 -0.95 -3.68
C HIS A 93 11.52 -0.03 -3.15
N ASN A 94 11.22 0.71 -2.07
CA ASN A 94 12.21 1.59 -1.45
C ASN A 94 13.38 0.81 -0.86
N PHE A 95 13.13 -0.35 -0.23
CA PHE A 95 14.19 -1.23 0.25
C PHE A 95 15.10 -1.70 -0.88
N SER A 96 14.49 -2.23 -1.95
CA SER A 96 15.19 -2.73 -3.12
C SER A 96 16.06 -1.63 -3.73
N TRP A 97 15.47 -0.46 -4.01
CA TRP A 97 16.20 0.67 -4.59
C TRP A 97 17.35 1.17 -3.70
N ASN A 98 17.08 1.42 -2.42
CA ASN A 98 18.06 1.94 -1.47
C ASN A 98 19.28 1.02 -1.26
N THR A 99 19.09 -0.28 -1.49
CA THR A 99 20.17 -1.26 -1.36
C THR A 99 20.96 -1.43 -2.66
N MET A 100 20.31 -1.33 -3.83
CA MET A 100 20.95 -1.58 -5.11
C MET A 100 21.43 -0.31 -5.84
N SER A 101 20.93 0.88 -5.52
CA SER A 101 21.18 2.13 -6.25
C SER A 101 22.67 2.49 -6.42
N LYS A 102 23.55 2.00 -5.55
CA LYS A 102 25.00 2.21 -5.63
C LYS A 102 25.71 1.27 -6.60
N PHE A 103 25.04 0.25 -7.13
CA PHE A 103 25.60 -0.75 -8.05
C PHE A 103 25.39 -0.35 -9.52
N GLN A 104 25.62 0.92 -9.86
CA GLN A 104 25.24 1.51 -11.15
C GLN A 104 25.72 0.72 -12.36
N SER A 105 27.00 0.30 -12.41
CA SER A 105 27.52 -0.50 -13.54
C SER A 105 26.79 -1.84 -13.70
N SER A 106 26.50 -2.51 -12.58
CA SER A 106 25.74 -3.78 -12.61
C SER A 106 24.29 -3.55 -13.00
N LEU A 107 23.69 -2.45 -12.54
CA LEU A 107 22.28 -2.11 -12.88
C LEU A 107 22.13 -1.82 -14.36
N ILE A 108 23.05 -1.05 -14.96
CA ILE A 108 23.04 -0.73 -16.40
C ILE A 108 23.16 -2.03 -17.22
N GLN A 109 24.11 -2.90 -16.86
CA GLN A 109 24.31 -4.17 -17.55
C GLN A 109 23.07 -5.08 -17.41
N LEU A 110 22.55 -5.26 -16.19
CA LEU A 110 21.38 -6.10 -15.94
C LEU A 110 20.11 -5.56 -16.63
N ALA A 111 19.94 -4.22 -16.65
CA ALA A 111 18.79 -3.60 -17.31
C ALA A 111 18.80 -3.84 -18.83
N ASP A 112 19.97 -3.90 -19.45
CA ASP A 112 20.14 -4.27 -20.84
C ASP A 112 19.89 -5.77 -21.06
N GLU A 113 20.52 -6.64 -20.24
CA GLU A 113 20.38 -8.10 -20.34
C GLU A 113 18.91 -8.59 -20.22
N ILE A 114 18.10 -7.93 -19.39
CA ILE A 114 16.68 -8.31 -19.21
C ILE A 114 15.71 -7.48 -20.04
N GLY A 115 16.22 -6.65 -20.97
CA GLY A 115 15.41 -5.92 -21.94
C GLY A 115 14.58 -4.76 -21.36
N ILE A 116 14.99 -4.18 -20.21
CA ILE A 116 14.35 -3.00 -19.63
C ILE A 116 14.66 -1.75 -20.47
N ILE A 117 15.89 -1.66 -21.01
CA ILE A 117 16.34 -0.55 -21.84
C ILE A 117 15.78 -0.75 -23.26
N PRO A 118 14.87 0.11 -23.75
CA PRO A 118 14.32 -0.05 -25.08
C PRO A 118 15.36 0.29 -26.15
N GLU A 119 15.37 -0.45 -27.25
CA GLU A 119 16.28 -0.16 -28.38
C GLU A 119 16.02 1.20 -29.03
N ASN A 120 14.78 1.68 -28.98
CA ASN A 120 14.37 2.95 -29.56
C ASN A 120 13.52 3.77 -28.57
N ASN A 121 13.78 5.06 -28.51
CA ASN A 121 12.95 6.05 -27.84
C ASN A 121 12.33 6.97 -28.89
N GLU A 122 11.01 7.18 -28.83
CA GLU A 122 10.27 8.03 -29.79
C GLU A 122 10.77 9.47 -29.83
N LYS A 123 11.37 9.99 -28.74
CA LYS A 123 11.84 11.39 -28.64
C LYS A 123 13.32 11.57 -28.94
N THR A 124 14.19 10.58 -28.62
CA THR A 124 15.64 10.71 -28.67
C THR A 124 16.32 9.77 -29.65
N GLY A 125 15.56 8.92 -30.34
CA GLY A 125 16.09 7.93 -31.26
C GLY A 125 16.65 6.69 -30.54
N LYS A 126 17.64 6.02 -31.13
CA LYS A 126 18.22 4.78 -30.61
C LYS A 126 18.95 5.02 -29.28
N ILE A 127 18.47 4.38 -28.21
CA ILE A 127 19.19 4.39 -26.93
C ILE A 127 20.28 3.33 -26.98
N SER A 128 21.52 3.74 -26.86
CA SER A 128 22.65 2.82 -26.68
C SER A 128 23.00 2.74 -25.21
N ILE A 129 23.31 1.54 -24.73
CA ILE A 129 23.79 1.30 -23.36
C ILE A 129 24.99 2.22 -23.02
N ASN A 130 25.82 2.52 -24.00
CA ASN A 130 26.99 3.42 -23.83
C ASN A 130 26.60 4.86 -23.53
N ASN A 131 25.37 5.27 -23.81
CA ASN A 131 24.86 6.61 -23.54
C ASN A 131 24.25 6.73 -22.12
N ILE A 132 24.05 5.61 -21.44
CA ILE A 132 23.48 5.58 -20.10
C ILE A 132 24.60 5.72 -19.07
N LYS A 133 24.61 6.85 -18.40
CA LYS A 133 25.58 7.15 -17.33
C LYS A 133 25.09 6.70 -15.96
N LYS A 134 23.76 6.69 -15.79
CA LYS A 134 23.13 6.40 -14.51
C LYS A 134 21.73 5.84 -14.70
N ILE A 135 21.35 4.92 -13.82
CA ILE A 135 19.98 4.46 -13.61
C ILE A 135 19.43 5.17 -12.38
N SER A 136 18.23 5.70 -12.48
CA SER A 136 17.49 6.38 -11.42
C SER A 136 16.09 5.80 -11.24
N TYR A 137 15.52 6.04 -10.08
CA TYR A 137 14.14 5.67 -9.76
C TYR A 137 13.53 6.78 -8.90
N ASP A 138 12.49 7.39 -9.40
CA ASP A 138 11.81 8.52 -8.74
C ASP A 138 10.28 8.46 -8.88
N LEU A 139 9.76 8.57 -10.10
CA LEU A 139 8.32 8.66 -10.37
C LEU A 139 7.67 7.32 -10.77
N GLY A 140 8.46 6.24 -10.88
CA GLY A 140 7.96 4.93 -11.30
C GLY A 140 7.52 4.86 -12.76
N VAL A 141 8.03 5.74 -13.61
CA VAL A 141 7.77 5.79 -15.06
C VAL A 141 9.08 5.66 -15.81
N ARG A 142 9.11 4.86 -16.89
CA ARG A 142 10.31 4.75 -17.74
C ARG A 142 10.47 5.98 -18.60
N TYR A 143 11.63 6.61 -18.50
CA TYR A 143 12.07 7.63 -19.46
C TYR A 143 13.60 7.74 -19.46
N PHE A 144 14.13 8.36 -20.51
CA PHE A 144 15.56 8.62 -20.65
C PHE A 144 15.78 10.13 -20.86
N GLU A 145 16.60 10.74 -20.04
CA GLU A 145 16.91 12.16 -20.09
C GLU A 145 18.35 12.40 -19.66
N GLU A 146 19.12 13.20 -20.43
CA GLU A 146 20.49 13.65 -20.12
C GLU A 146 21.50 12.55 -19.74
N GLY A 147 21.26 11.32 -20.20
CA GLY A 147 22.12 10.17 -19.87
C GLY A 147 21.67 9.41 -18.60
N GLU A 148 20.55 9.79 -17.99
CA GLU A 148 19.91 9.02 -16.93
C GLU A 148 18.72 8.23 -17.49
N PHE A 149 18.65 6.95 -17.12
CA PHE A 149 17.51 6.09 -17.43
C PHE A 149 16.69 5.87 -16.16
N HIS A 150 15.44 6.30 -16.21
CA HIS A 150 14.50 6.21 -15.09
C HIS A 150 13.67 4.94 -15.17
N LEU A 151 13.54 4.24 -14.05
CA LEU A 151 12.91 2.93 -13.93
C LEU A 151 11.41 3.04 -13.64
N HIS A 152 10.64 2.10 -14.20
CA HIS A 152 9.31 1.77 -13.71
C HIS A 152 9.37 1.01 -12.37
N HIS A 153 8.25 0.93 -11.65
CA HIS A 153 8.17 0.17 -10.39
C HIS A 153 8.57 -1.29 -10.56
N ASP A 154 8.08 -1.96 -11.61
CA ASP A 154 8.37 -3.38 -11.88
C ASP A 154 9.85 -3.60 -12.22
N ASP A 155 10.51 -2.63 -12.84
CA ASP A 155 11.93 -2.71 -13.17
C ASP A 155 12.81 -2.78 -11.92
N VAL A 156 12.43 -2.02 -10.89
CA VAL A 156 13.13 -2.03 -9.59
C VAL A 156 13.12 -3.44 -8.99
N ILE A 157 11.97 -4.12 -9.04
CA ILE A 157 11.83 -5.48 -8.53
C ILE A 157 12.62 -6.47 -9.39
N ALA A 158 12.49 -6.39 -10.73
CA ALA A 158 13.20 -7.27 -11.65
C ALA A 158 14.72 -7.15 -11.49
N LEU A 159 15.25 -5.93 -11.42
CA LEU A 159 16.68 -5.68 -11.22
C LEU A 159 17.17 -6.15 -9.84
N PHE A 160 16.38 -5.93 -8.79
CA PHE A 160 16.73 -6.40 -7.45
C PHE A 160 16.82 -7.92 -7.38
N VAL A 161 15.84 -8.63 -7.95
CA VAL A 161 15.84 -10.10 -8.05
C VAL A 161 17.09 -10.60 -8.76
N ARG A 162 17.44 -10.00 -9.91
CA ARG A 162 18.67 -10.39 -10.66
C ARG A 162 19.94 -10.05 -9.92
N LEU A 163 19.97 -8.92 -9.22
CA LEU A 163 21.15 -8.50 -8.45
C LEU A 163 21.39 -9.41 -7.23
N LEU A 164 20.36 -10.08 -6.71
CA LEU A 164 20.51 -11.09 -5.66
C LEU A 164 21.30 -12.33 -6.12
N ASP A 165 21.46 -12.58 -7.43
CA ASP A 165 22.38 -13.60 -7.94
C ASP A 165 23.86 -13.24 -7.69
N ASN A 166 24.17 -11.95 -7.45
CA ASN A 166 25.53 -11.47 -7.21
C ASN A 166 25.97 -11.72 -5.75
N ILE A 167 26.99 -12.54 -5.55
CA ILE A 167 27.52 -12.87 -4.22
C ILE A 167 28.01 -11.66 -3.44
N LYS A 168 28.66 -10.68 -4.13
CA LYS A 168 29.16 -9.45 -3.50
C LYS A 168 28.01 -8.62 -2.97
N PHE A 169 26.92 -8.51 -3.75
CA PHE A 169 25.71 -7.79 -3.32
C PHE A 169 25.10 -8.45 -2.08
N ARG A 170 24.91 -9.78 -2.08
CA ARG A 170 24.38 -10.51 -0.92
C ARG A 170 25.23 -10.31 0.34
N LYS A 171 26.56 -10.38 0.22
CA LYS A 171 27.47 -10.13 1.36
C LYS A 171 27.34 -8.72 1.91
N LEU A 172 27.19 -7.71 1.07
CA LEU A 172 27.00 -6.32 1.50
C LEU A 172 25.62 -6.12 2.13
N LEU A 173 24.59 -6.75 1.58
CA LEU A 173 23.23 -6.73 2.14
C LEU A 173 23.24 -7.35 3.54
N SER A 174 23.82 -8.53 3.72
CA SER A 174 23.93 -9.21 4.99
C SER A 174 24.75 -8.42 6.04
N LYS A 175 25.80 -7.75 5.59
CA LYS A 175 26.59 -6.88 6.47
C LYS A 175 25.81 -5.68 6.96
N LYS A 176 24.94 -5.10 6.12
CA LYS A 176 24.16 -3.90 6.45
C LYS A 176 22.88 -4.22 7.23
N TYR A 177 22.21 -5.31 6.85
CA TYR A 177 20.92 -5.71 7.41
C TYR A 177 20.98 -7.16 7.94
N PRO A 178 21.48 -7.40 9.14
CA PRO A 178 21.50 -8.75 9.72
C PRO A 178 20.10 -9.26 10.09
N ILE A 179 19.13 -8.38 10.22
CA ILE A 179 17.73 -8.71 10.51
C ILE A 179 16.82 -7.95 9.54
N ILE A 180 15.91 -8.68 8.91
CA ILE A 180 14.89 -8.14 8.01
C ILE A 180 13.54 -8.67 8.47
N LEU A 181 12.64 -7.76 8.84
CA LEU A 181 11.25 -8.05 9.21
C LEU A 181 10.36 -7.64 8.05
N ILE A 182 9.45 -8.52 7.64
CA ILE A 182 8.50 -8.28 6.53
C ILE A 182 7.09 -8.44 7.06
N ASP A 183 6.32 -7.34 7.08
CA ASP A 183 4.89 -7.35 7.40
C ASP A 183 4.07 -7.61 6.15
N GLU A 184 2.95 -8.32 6.29
CA GLU A 184 2.08 -8.80 5.21
C GLU A 184 2.89 -9.49 4.09
N TYR A 185 3.79 -10.40 4.48
CA TYR A 185 4.73 -11.05 3.55
C TYR A 185 4.02 -11.74 2.38
N GLN A 186 2.79 -12.24 2.57
CA GLN A 186 2.02 -12.94 1.55
C GLN A 186 1.71 -12.07 0.32
N ASP A 187 1.68 -10.75 0.48
CA ASP A 187 1.49 -9.80 -0.61
C ASP A 187 2.82 -9.36 -1.27
N SER A 188 3.96 -9.84 -0.75
CA SER A 188 5.27 -9.58 -1.36
C SER A 188 5.42 -10.32 -2.68
N PHE A 189 6.30 -9.81 -3.56
CA PHE A 189 6.57 -10.44 -4.86
C PHE A 189 7.17 -11.84 -4.68
N LYS A 190 6.53 -12.83 -5.32
CA LYS A 190 7.00 -14.23 -5.31
C LYS A 190 8.45 -14.35 -5.72
N SER A 191 8.85 -13.65 -6.78
CA SER A 191 10.22 -13.63 -7.28
C SER A 191 11.24 -13.18 -6.23
N ILE A 192 10.93 -12.21 -5.39
CA ILE A 192 11.79 -11.77 -4.28
C ILE A 192 11.82 -12.83 -3.18
N MET A 193 10.65 -13.35 -2.79
CA MET A 193 10.57 -14.34 -1.71
C MET A 193 11.30 -15.64 -2.07
N ASP A 194 11.18 -16.10 -3.31
CA ASP A 194 11.93 -17.27 -3.80
C ASP A 194 13.46 -17.06 -3.68
N GLN A 195 13.95 -15.86 -4.01
CA GLN A 195 15.38 -15.54 -3.86
C GLN A 195 15.81 -15.41 -2.39
N ILE A 196 14.94 -14.84 -1.54
CA ILE A 196 15.17 -14.76 -0.09
C ILE A 196 15.31 -16.17 0.50
N ILE A 197 14.39 -17.05 0.19
CA ILE A 197 14.44 -18.44 0.66
C ILE A 197 15.70 -19.12 0.17
N LYS A 198 15.94 -19.09 -1.14
CA LYS A 198 17.10 -19.75 -1.78
C LYS A 198 18.45 -19.28 -1.21
N TYR A 199 18.64 -17.97 -1.12
CA TYR A 199 19.98 -17.43 -0.85
C TYR A 199 20.23 -17.07 0.62
N PHE A 200 19.19 -16.96 1.42
CA PHE A 200 19.36 -16.50 2.81
C PHE A 200 18.75 -17.44 3.85
N VAL A 201 17.67 -18.11 3.55
CA VAL A 201 17.04 -19.03 4.51
C VAL A 201 17.63 -20.44 4.37
N GLU A 202 17.73 -20.97 3.17
CA GLU A 202 18.22 -22.34 2.91
C GLU A 202 19.76 -22.45 2.86
N SER A 203 20.42 -21.32 2.65
CA SER A 203 21.89 -21.25 2.69
C SER A 203 22.39 -20.85 4.09
N GLU A 204 23.71 -20.98 4.33
CA GLU A 204 24.35 -20.44 5.55
C GLU A 204 24.51 -18.91 5.43
N SER A 205 23.43 -18.19 5.59
CA SER A 205 23.40 -16.73 5.58
C SER A 205 23.41 -16.16 6.99
N SER A 206 23.96 -14.96 7.13
CA SER A 206 23.92 -14.19 8.37
C SER A 206 22.69 -13.30 8.52
N ILE A 207 21.74 -13.33 7.56
CA ILE A 207 20.48 -12.57 7.68
C ILE A 207 19.40 -13.44 8.31
N GLN A 208 18.78 -12.93 9.35
CA GLN A 208 17.57 -13.49 9.96
C GLN A 208 16.33 -12.81 9.37
N PHE A 209 15.36 -13.58 8.94
CA PHE A 209 14.08 -13.09 8.44
C PHE A 209 12.95 -13.36 9.44
N GLY A 210 12.18 -12.32 9.75
CA GLY A 210 10.91 -12.44 10.45
C GLY A 210 9.77 -12.09 9.50
N LEU A 211 9.00 -13.09 9.08
CA LEU A 211 7.88 -12.94 8.15
C LEU A 211 6.57 -12.91 8.94
N PHE A 212 5.84 -11.82 8.87
CA PHE A 212 4.53 -11.66 9.53
C PHE A 212 3.44 -11.60 8.47
N GLY A 213 2.47 -12.50 8.52
CA GLY A 213 1.45 -12.50 7.51
C GLY A 213 0.37 -13.56 7.71
N ASP A 214 -0.46 -13.69 6.67
CA ASP A 214 -1.53 -14.66 6.57
C ASP A 214 -1.80 -14.97 5.09
N ALA A 215 -1.43 -16.15 4.63
CA ALA A 215 -1.60 -16.54 3.24
C ALA A 215 -3.06 -16.47 2.75
N TRP A 216 -4.04 -16.65 3.66
CA TRP A 216 -5.46 -16.49 3.32
C TRP A 216 -5.89 -15.04 3.08
N GLN A 217 -5.06 -14.07 3.46
CA GLN A 217 -5.29 -12.65 3.23
C GLN A 217 -4.54 -12.11 2.01
N THR A 218 -4.03 -12.97 1.13
CA THR A 218 -3.40 -12.57 -0.14
C THR A 218 -4.45 -11.89 -1.02
N ILE A 219 -4.19 -10.62 -1.41
CA ILE A 219 -5.12 -9.82 -2.22
C ILE A 219 -4.57 -9.44 -3.60
N TYR A 220 -3.30 -9.73 -3.86
CA TYR A 220 -2.60 -9.38 -5.11
C TYR A 220 -2.15 -10.62 -5.91
N ASP A 221 -2.94 -11.68 -5.88
CA ASP A 221 -2.61 -12.97 -6.49
C ASP A 221 -2.32 -12.86 -8.00
N ASP A 222 -3.11 -12.05 -8.71
CA ASP A 222 -2.93 -11.77 -10.14
C ASP A 222 -1.61 -11.01 -10.45
N ASN A 223 -1.01 -10.36 -9.48
CA ASN A 223 0.22 -9.56 -9.61
C ASN A 223 1.48 -10.31 -9.14
N GLY A 224 1.41 -11.61 -8.97
CA GLY A 224 2.56 -12.45 -8.60
C GLY A 224 2.95 -12.34 -7.13
N ALA A 225 1.97 -12.16 -6.24
CA ALA A 225 2.16 -12.27 -4.80
C ALA A 225 2.67 -13.67 -4.42
N CYS A 226 3.45 -13.75 -3.33
CA CYS A 226 4.08 -15.02 -2.96
C CYS A 226 3.12 -15.99 -2.28
N GLY A 227 2.02 -15.50 -1.69
CA GLY A 227 1.13 -16.32 -0.91
C GLY A 227 1.85 -16.98 0.27
N GLU A 228 1.66 -18.28 0.46
CA GLU A 228 2.35 -19.01 1.50
C GLU A 228 3.79 -19.39 1.12
N VAL A 229 4.72 -19.19 2.05
CA VAL A 229 6.15 -19.46 1.87
C VAL A 229 6.56 -20.67 2.70
N PHE A 230 7.20 -21.65 2.07
CA PHE A 230 7.63 -22.87 2.72
C PHE A 230 9.17 -23.01 2.71
N SER A 231 9.73 -23.41 3.84
CA SER A 231 11.09 -23.92 3.97
C SER A 231 11.22 -24.65 5.31
N ASP A 232 11.91 -25.78 5.34
CA ASP A 232 12.16 -26.54 6.58
C ASP A 232 13.06 -25.77 7.56
N LYS A 233 13.76 -24.76 7.10
CA LYS A 233 14.60 -23.88 7.93
C LYS A 233 13.84 -22.68 8.52
N LEU A 234 12.62 -22.42 8.07
CA LEU A 234 11.74 -21.41 8.67
C LEU A 234 10.97 -22.00 9.85
N LYS A 235 11.12 -21.40 11.03
CA LYS A 235 10.29 -21.75 12.19
C LYS A 235 8.88 -21.16 12.02
N VAL A 236 7.88 -22.04 11.89
CA VAL A 236 6.47 -21.59 11.79
C VAL A 236 5.92 -21.37 13.21
N ILE A 237 5.43 -20.17 13.46
CA ILE A 237 4.85 -19.76 14.75
C ILE A 237 3.41 -19.34 14.49
N ARG A 238 2.44 -20.03 15.10
CA ARG A 238 1.01 -19.76 14.94
C ARG A 238 0.51 -18.83 16.03
N LYS A 239 -0.27 -17.83 15.64
CA LYS A 239 -0.86 -16.87 16.56
C LYS A 239 -2.37 -17.12 16.66
N GLU A 240 -2.78 -17.78 17.74
CA GLU A 240 -4.13 -18.30 17.95
C GLU A 240 -5.04 -17.36 18.77
N SER A 241 -4.61 -16.13 19.03
CA SER A 241 -5.43 -15.12 19.71
C SER A 241 -6.15 -14.22 18.71
N ASN A 242 -7.34 -13.69 19.06
CA ASN A 242 -8.05 -12.69 18.25
C ASN A 242 -8.51 -11.54 19.13
N PHE A 243 -7.99 -10.33 18.85
CA PHE A 243 -8.27 -9.08 19.58
C PHE A 243 -9.25 -8.16 18.85
N ARG A 244 -9.84 -8.63 17.74
CA ARG A 244 -10.71 -7.80 16.89
C ARG A 244 -12.15 -8.27 16.91
N SER A 245 -12.35 -9.59 16.92
CA SER A 245 -13.64 -10.20 16.68
C SER A 245 -14.17 -10.90 17.92
N GLU A 246 -15.47 -10.80 18.12
CA GLU A 246 -16.19 -11.47 19.19
C GLU A 246 -16.22 -12.99 18.99
N GLU A 247 -16.50 -13.73 20.06
CA GLU A 247 -16.40 -15.18 20.08
C GLU A 247 -17.25 -15.86 19.00
N ILE A 248 -18.46 -15.38 18.75
CA ILE A 248 -19.33 -15.96 17.72
C ILE A 248 -18.71 -15.86 16.30
N ILE A 249 -18.02 -14.75 16.01
CA ILE A 249 -17.33 -14.55 14.72
C ILE A 249 -16.10 -15.45 14.66
N VAL A 250 -15.32 -15.52 15.74
CA VAL A 250 -14.14 -16.39 15.84
C VAL A 250 -14.54 -17.87 15.68
N ASN A 251 -15.65 -18.29 16.27
CA ASN A 251 -16.16 -19.66 16.13
C ASN A 251 -16.54 -20.00 14.68
N VAL A 252 -17.07 -19.05 13.91
CA VAL A 252 -17.33 -19.26 12.47
C VAL A 252 -16.03 -19.32 11.70
N LEU A 253 -15.08 -18.43 11.98
CA LEU A 253 -13.75 -18.46 11.36
C LEU A 253 -13.03 -19.78 11.60
N ASN A 254 -13.10 -20.31 12.82
CA ASN A 254 -12.51 -21.61 13.18
C ASN A 254 -13.13 -22.80 12.42
N LYS A 255 -14.40 -22.70 12.03
CA LYS A 255 -15.04 -23.72 11.17
C LYS A 255 -14.57 -23.63 9.73
N ILE A 256 -14.29 -22.40 9.24
CA ILE A 256 -13.82 -22.15 7.87
C ILE A 256 -12.33 -22.50 7.77
N ARG A 257 -11.56 -22.24 8.83
CA ARG A 257 -10.12 -22.40 8.88
C ARG A 257 -9.67 -23.20 10.11
N PRO A 258 -9.90 -24.51 10.12
CA PRO A 258 -9.61 -25.36 11.28
C PRO A 258 -8.10 -25.54 11.56
N GLU A 259 -7.22 -25.28 10.58
CA GLU A 259 -5.75 -25.40 10.70
C GLU A 259 -5.12 -24.26 11.51
N LEU A 260 -5.83 -23.14 11.69
CA LEU A 260 -5.38 -22.00 12.52
C LEU A 260 -6.52 -21.53 13.43
N PRO A 261 -6.89 -22.33 14.44
CA PRO A 261 -7.97 -21.96 15.34
C PRO A 261 -7.57 -20.74 16.18
N GLN A 262 -8.55 -19.86 16.44
CA GLN A 262 -8.34 -18.67 17.26
C GLN A 262 -9.23 -18.67 18.48
N ILE A 263 -8.81 -17.96 19.52
CA ILE A 263 -9.59 -17.67 20.74
C ILE A 263 -9.80 -16.15 20.81
N SER A 264 -11.06 -15.72 20.97
CA SER A 264 -11.36 -14.30 21.19
C SER A 264 -10.77 -13.84 22.52
N ALA A 265 -10.01 -12.74 22.45
CA ALA A 265 -9.46 -12.04 23.60
C ALA A 265 -10.28 -10.79 23.98
N LEU A 266 -11.55 -10.77 23.58
CA LEU A 266 -12.49 -9.72 23.99
C LEU A 266 -13.34 -10.17 25.16
N ASP A 267 -13.87 -9.18 25.88
CA ASP A 267 -14.93 -9.44 26.86
C ASP A 267 -16.18 -9.93 26.11
N GLU A 268 -16.98 -10.79 26.74
CA GLU A 268 -18.21 -11.31 26.16
C GLU A 268 -19.13 -10.16 25.72
N GLN A 269 -19.48 -10.15 24.45
CA GLN A 269 -20.43 -9.23 23.84
C GLN A 269 -21.42 -10.03 22.97
N ASP A 270 -22.60 -9.49 22.76
CA ASP A 270 -23.67 -10.08 21.92
C ASP A 270 -23.37 -9.91 20.42
N GLY A 271 -22.32 -10.56 19.92
CA GLY A 271 -22.03 -10.58 18.49
C GLY A 271 -23.12 -11.30 17.71
N ARG A 272 -23.34 -10.89 16.46
CA ARG A 272 -24.32 -11.54 15.55
C ARG A 272 -23.72 -11.71 14.17
N ILE A 273 -24.07 -12.82 13.54
CA ILE A 273 -23.75 -13.12 12.15
C ILE A 273 -25.07 -13.36 11.41
N LEU A 274 -25.26 -12.62 10.32
CA LEU A 274 -26.39 -12.77 9.43
C LEU A 274 -25.91 -13.12 8.04
N VAL A 275 -26.33 -14.25 7.49
CA VAL A 275 -26.05 -14.67 6.12
C VAL A 275 -27.30 -14.46 5.29
N ILE A 276 -27.21 -13.67 4.24
CA ILE A 276 -28.30 -13.42 3.31
C ILE A 276 -27.87 -13.91 1.94
N THR A 277 -28.70 -14.74 1.32
CA THR A 277 -28.47 -15.29 -0.01
C THR A 277 -29.39 -14.63 -1.02
N THR A 278 -29.01 -14.69 -2.29
CA THR A 278 -29.82 -14.20 -3.41
C THR A 278 -30.44 -15.33 -4.22
N ASN A 279 -30.64 -16.50 -3.60
CA ASN A 279 -31.16 -17.70 -4.25
C ASN A 279 -32.65 -17.60 -4.63
N ASP A 280 -33.36 -16.64 -4.05
CA ASP A 280 -34.75 -16.30 -4.38
C ASP A 280 -34.91 -15.57 -5.75
N TYR A 281 -33.80 -15.07 -6.33
CA TYR A 281 -33.83 -14.44 -7.63
C TYR A 281 -34.01 -15.46 -8.75
N GLN A 282 -35.12 -15.34 -9.50
CA GLN A 282 -35.52 -16.26 -10.59
C GLN A 282 -35.14 -15.74 -11.99
N GLY A 283 -34.51 -14.57 -12.07
CA GLY A 283 -34.10 -13.97 -13.36
C GLY A 283 -32.78 -14.53 -13.90
N VAL A 284 -32.36 -14.02 -15.05
CA VAL A 284 -31.11 -14.41 -15.68
C VAL A 284 -29.94 -13.76 -14.95
N ARG A 285 -28.98 -14.58 -14.52
CA ARG A 285 -27.73 -14.14 -13.94
C ARG A 285 -26.71 -13.79 -15.02
N GLN A 286 -25.67 -13.01 -14.66
CA GLN A 286 -24.63 -12.60 -15.61
C GLN A 286 -23.86 -13.83 -16.14
N SER A 287 -23.30 -13.68 -17.35
CA SER A 287 -22.44 -14.67 -18.00
C SER A 287 -21.02 -14.14 -18.19
N GLY A 288 -20.11 -15.00 -18.67
CA GLY A 288 -18.71 -14.61 -18.90
C GLY A 288 -17.92 -14.49 -17.60
N TYR A 289 -17.09 -13.46 -17.49
CA TYR A 289 -16.22 -13.22 -16.32
C TYR A 289 -17.00 -13.07 -15.01
N TYR A 290 -18.22 -12.52 -15.07
CA TYR A 290 -19.13 -12.33 -13.93
C TYR A 290 -20.21 -13.40 -13.85
N LYS A 291 -19.90 -14.61 -14.32
CA LYS A 291 -20.84 -15.73 -14.32
C LYS A 291 -21.48 -15.93 -12.96
N ASP A 292 -22.79 -16.15 -12.98
CA ASP A 292 -23.66 -16.40 -11.82
C ASP A 292 -23.87 -15.21 -10.86
N GLU A 293 -23.29 -14.02 -11.15
CA GLU A 293 -23.62 -12.79 -10.42
C GLU A 293 -24.99 -12.23 -10.81
N LEU A 294 -25.59 -11.47 -9.90
CA LEU A 294 -26.84 -10.73 -10.19
C LEU A 294 -26.57 -9.58 -11.17
N PRO A 295 -27.54 -9.24 -12.05
CA PRO A 295 -27.49 -7.96 -12.75
C PRO A 295 -27.36 -6.80 -11.75
N ASN A 296 -26.59 -5.76 -12.14
CA ASN A 296 -26.21 -4.69 -11.23
C ASN A 296 -27.40 -3.96 -10.59
N ASP A 297 -28.45 -3.68 -11.37
CA ASP A 297 -29.69 -3.03 -10.93
C ASP A 297 -30.43 -3.88 -9.89
N ILE A 298 -30.49 -5.19 -10.11
CA ILE A 298 -31.07 -6.14 -9.17
C ILE A 298 -30.25 -6.21 -7.89
N LEU A 299 -28.93 -6.26 -7.99
CA LEU A 299 -28.03 -6.32 -6.83
C LEU A 299 -28.23 -5.10 -5.90
N PHE A 300 -28.39 -3.88 -6.45
CA PHE A 300 -28.67 -2.71 -5.61
C PHE A 300 -29.99 -2.80 -4.85
N SER A 301 -31.02 -3.38 -5.49
CA SER A 301 -32.28 -3.63 -4.79
C SER A 301 -32.13 -4.61 -3.62
N TYR A 302 -31.27 -5.61 -3.74
CA TYR A 302 -30.93 -6.52 -2.66
C TYR A 302 -30.12 -5.83 -1.55
N ILE A 303 -29.19 -4.97 -1.89
CA ILE A 303 -28.43 -4.17 -0.91
C ILE A 303 -29.39 -3.28 -0.09
N ASP A 304 -30.37 -2.64 -0.73
CA ASP A 304 -31.36 -1.82 -0.03
C ASP A 304 -32.28 -2.65 0.86
N LYS A 305 -32.70 -3.83 0.42
CA LYS A 305 -33.43 -4.80 1.26
C LYS A 305 -32.59 -5.24 2.46
N LEU A 306 -31.28 -5.49 2.24
CA LEU A 306 -30.35 -5.84 3.30
C LEU A 306 -30.25 -4.71 4.34
N ARG A 307 -30.06 -3.46 3.90
CA ARG A 307 -30.01 -2.29 4.80
C ARG A 307 -31.26 -2.16 5.66
N LYS A 308 -32.43 -2.35 5.07
CA LYS A 308 -33.70 -2.37 5.82
C LYS A 308 -33.72 -3.45 6.89
N LYS A 309 -33.33 -4.68 6.53
CA LYS A 309 -33.23 -5.79 7.48
C LYS A 309 -32.23 -5.53 8.59
N LEU A 310 -31.06 -4.96 8.29
CA LEU A 310 -30.08 -4.58 9.31
C LEU A 310 -30.67 -3.58 10.32
N SER A 311 -31.43 -2.61 9.83
CA SER A 311 -32.12 -1.64 10.67
C SER A 311 -33.18 -2.31 11.57
N GLU A 312 -33.95 -3.30 11.04
CA GLU A 312 -34.93 -4.09 11.80
C GLU A 312 -34.26 -4.91 12.92
N PHE A 313 -33.03 -5.37 12.71
CA PHE A 313 -32.20 -6.06 13.72
C PHE A 313 -31.53 -5.11 14.72
N GLY A 314 -31.78 -3.81 14.62
CA GLY A 314 -31.21 -2.79 15.51
C GLY A 314 -29.77 -2.41 15.16
N TRP A 315 -29.24 -2.83 14.01
CA TRP A 315 -27.96 -2.35 13.48
C TRP A 315 -28.20 -0.95 12.91
N ARG A 316 -27.63 0.05 13.58
CA ARG A 316 -27.73 1.45 13.18
C ARG A 316 -26.74 1.76 12.05
N ASP A 317 -26.82 2.95 11.46
CA ASP A 317 -26.03 3.40 10.31
C ASP A 317 -24.49 3.42 10.49
N ASN A 318 -23.99 2.93 11.61
CA ASN A 318 -22.56 2.86 11.93
C ASN A 318 -21.97 1.49 11.50
N PHE A 319 -22.11 1.12 10.24
CA PHE A 319 -21.48 -0.09 9.67
C PHE A 319 -20.62 0.27 8.46
N LYS A 320 -19.60 -0.56 8.20
CA LYS A 320 -18.78 -0.46 6.99
C LYS A 320 -19.25 -1.47 5.96
N THR A 321 -19.34 -1.04 4.71
CA THR A 321 -19.66 -1.91 3.59
C THR A 321 -18.36 -2.30 2.88
N LEU A 322 -18.12 -3.61 2.74
CA LEU A 322 -17.02 -4.16 1.94
C LEU A 322 -17.60 -4.77 0.67
N MET A 323 -16.96 -4.55 -0.45
CA MET A 323 -17.34 -5.10 -1.76
C MET A 323 -16.12 -5.75 -2.41
N ILE A 324 -16.33 -6.90 -3.06
CA ILE A 324 -15.24 -7.66 -3.69
C ILE A 324 -14.68 -6.91 -4.89
N THR A 325 -15.53 -6.24 -5.70
CA THR A 325 -15.08 -5.56 -6.91
C THR A 325 -15.09 -4.05 -6.76
N HIS A 326 -14.03 -3.41 -7.27
CA HIS A 326 -13.90 -1.94 -7.30
C HIS A 326 -15.06 -1.28 -8.06
N LYS A 327 -15.54 -1.92 -9.14
CA LYS A 327 -16.67 -1.43 -9.93
C LYS A 327 -17.97 -1.36 -9.12
N MET A 328 -18.21 -2.34 -8.25
CA MET A 328 -19.38 -2.33 -7.38
C MET A 328 -19.26 -1.24 -6.31
N LEU A 329 -18.06 -1.08 -5.74
CA LEU A 329 -17.78 -0.01 -4.78
C LEU A 329 -17.98 1.36 -5.43
N ALA A 330 -17.47 1.57 -6.65
CA ALA A 330 -17.60 2.81 -7.38
C ALA A 330 -19.08 3.21 -7.59
N LYS A 331 -19.91 2.28 -8.02
CA LYS A 331 -21.36 2.50 -8.13
C LYS A 331 -22.02 2.82 -6.80
N GLN A 332 -21.65 2.06 -5.74
CA GLN A 332 -22.19 2.25 -4.40
C GLN A 332 -21.84 3.63 -3.82
N GLN A 333 -20.67 4.14 -4.14
CA GLN A 333 -20.12 5.42 -3.69
C GLN A 333 -20.31 6.55 -4.70
N HIS A 334 -21.02 6.27 -5.82
CA HIS A 334 -21.36 7.23 -6.87
C HIS A 334 -20.15 7.87 -7.59
N TYR A 335 -19.07 7.10 -7.79
CA TYR A 335 -17.91 7.52 -8.59
C TYR A 335 -17.63 6.59 -9.79
N ASP A 336 -18.63 5.83 -10.22
CA ASP A 336 -18.52 4.91 -11.35
C ASP A 336 -18.18 5.61 -12.67
N ASN A 337 -18.64 6.86 -12.87
CA ASN A 337 -18.22 7.68 -13.99
C ASN A 337 -16.70 7.92 -13.98
N LEU A 338 -16.14 8.27 -12.84
CA LEU A 338 -14.70 8.46 -12.67
C LEU A 338 -13.93 7.17 -12.97
N LEU A 339 -14.42 6.03 -12.46
CA LEU A 339 -13.83 4.72 -12.73
C LEU A 339 -13.90 4.36 -14.23
N ASN A 340 -14.99 4.66 -14.92
CA ASN A 340 -15.12 4.39 -16.35
C ASN A 340 -14.11 5.18 -17.21
N VAL A 341 -13.74 6.39 -16.78
CA VAL A 341 -12.78 7.23 -17.51
C VAL A 341 -11.34 6.90 -17.16
N LEU A 342 -11.02 6.82 -15.88
CA LEU A 342 -9.65 6.58 -15.43
C LEU A 342 -9.27 5.10 -15.46
N GLY A 343 -10.23 4.18 -15.38
CA GLY A 343 -9.99 2.74 -15.49
C GLY A 343 -8.92 2.23 -14.53
N GLU A 344 -7.87 1.61 -15.09
CA GLU A 344 -6.74 1.08 -14.32
C GLU A 344 -5.93 2.18 -13.63
N HIS A 345 -5.85 3.39 -14.19
CA HIS A 345 -5.15 4.51 -13.57
C HIS A 345 -5.75 4.92 -12.23
N LEU A 346 -7.09 4.80 -12.08
CA LEU A 346 -7.73 5.02 -10.78
C LEU A 346 -7.39 3.91 -9.78
N LYS A 347 -7.35 2.65 -10.23
CA LYS A 347 -7.00 1.52 -9.38
C LYS A 347 -5.55 1.59 -8.89
N ASN A 348 -4.65 1.94 -9.79
CA ASN A 348 -3.21 2.04 -9.50
C ASN A 348 -2.85 3.35 -8.80
N ALA A 349 -3.79 4.31 -8.74
CA ALA A 349 -3.56 5.66 -8.24
C ALA A 349 -2.34 6.33 -8.92
N ASP A 350 -2.16 6.14 -10.23
CA ASP A 350 -1.03 6.65 -11.02
C ASP A 350 -1.39 7.80 -11.97
N ASP A 351 -2.68 8.17 -12.07
CA ASP A 351 -3.10 9.35 -12.83
C ASP A 351 -2.66 10.65 -12.15
N GLU A 352 -1.95 11.50 -12.87
CA GLU A 352 -1.37 12.75 -12.34
C GLU A 352 -2.43 13.73 -11.83
N HIS A 353 -3.61 13.80 -12.49
CA HIS A 353 -4.71 14.67 -12.04
C HIS A 353 -5.29 14.14 -10.75
N PHE A 354 -5.59 12.83 -10.71
CA PHE A 354 -6.11 12.18 -9.52
C PHE A 354 -5.17 12.35 -8.32
N LEU A 355 -3.87 12.08 -8.50
CA LEU A 355 -2.85 12.26 -7.46
C LEU A 355 -2.73 13.73 -7.00
N PHE A 356 -2.79 14.68 -7.92
CA PHE A 356 -2.76 16.09 -7.57
C PHE A 356 -3.98 16.50 -6.73
N PHE A 357 -5.18 16.06 -7.12
CA PHE A 357 -6.38 16.32 -6.35
C PHE A 357 -6.33 15.66 -4.97
N MET A 358 -6.01 14.39 -4.88
CA MET A 358 -5.98 13.62 -3.63
C MET A 358 -4.89 14.09 -2.66
N ASN A 359 -3.70 14.38 -3.17
CA ASN A 359 -2.53 14.66 -2.32
C ASN A 359 -2.29 16.16 -2.07
N LYS A 360 -2.92 17.04 -2.82
CA LYS A 360 -2.73 18.49 -2.69
C LYS A 360 -4.03 19.24 -2.54
N VAL A 361 -4.94 19.16 -3.50
CA VAL A 361 -6.15 20.02 -3.53
C VAL A 361 -7.07 19.72 -2.34
N GLU A 362 -7.44 18.46 -2.15
CA GLU A 362 -8.35 18.05 -1.07
C GLU A 362 -7.77 18.30 0.32
N PRO A 363 -6.53 17.88 0.65
CA PRO A 363 -5.95 18.15 1.97
C PRO A 363 -5.82 19.66 2.27
N VAL A 364 -5.40 20.46 1.28
CA VAL A 364 -5.32 21.93 1.45
C VAL A 364 -6.70 22.52 1.69
N TYR A 365 -7.70 22.13 0.89
CA TYR A 365 -9.08 22.60 1.05
C TYR A 365 -9.65 22.24 2.43
N ILE A 366 -9.49 21.00 2.88
CA ILE A 366 -9.96 20.54 4.20
C ILE A 366 -9.26 21.31 5.31
N ALA A 367 -7.94 21.50 5.24
CA ALA A 367 -7.17 22.22 6.24
C ALA A 367 -7.62 23.69 6.37
N ILE A 368 -7.92 24.36 5.26
CA ILE A 368 -8.41 25.74 5.28
C ILE A 368 -9.82 25.80 5.88
N LYS A 369 -10.71 24.90 5.48
CA LYS A 369 -12.10 24.84 5.99
C LYS A 369 -12.16 24.56 7.49
N SER A 370 -11.30 23.69 8.00
CA SER A 370 -11.17 23.37 9.42
C SER A 370 -10.38 24.41 10.23
N ASN A 371 -9.87 25.48 9.60
CA ASN A 371 -8.94 26.45 10.19
C ASN A 371 -7.71 25.80 10.85
N ASN A 372 -7.26 24.66 10.34
CA ASN A 372 -6.13 23.91 10.88
C ASN A 372 -4.84 24.26 10.13
N ALA A 373 -4.07 25.21 10.69
CA ALA A 373 -2.81 25.64 10.09
C ALA A 373 -1.75 24.52 10.03
N LYS A 374 -1.74 23.58 10.98
CA LYS A 374 -0.79 22.44 10.98
C LYS A 374 -1.06 21.53 9.79
N ASP A 375 -2.30 21.16 9.55
CA ASP A 375 -2.68 20.30 8.43
C ASP A 375 -2.41 20.99 7.09
N LEU A 376 -2.56 22.32 7.03
CA LEU A 376 -2.21 23.11 5.85
C LEU A 376 -0.69 23.02 5.54
N PHE A 377 0.17 23.06 6.56
CA PHE A 377 1.61 22.86 6.38
C PHE A 377 1.93 21.50 5.80
N VAL A 378 1.34 20.46 6.39
CA VAL A 378 1.53 19.07 5.94
C VAL A 378 1.06 18.90 4.50
N ALA A 379 -0.14 19.41 4.18
CA ALA A 379 -0.70 19.31 2.83
C ALA A 379 0.13 20.03 1.77
N LEU A 380 0.73 21.16 2.11
CA LEU A 380 1.60 21.92 1.20
C LEU A 380 3.01 21.32 1.07
N GLY A 381 3.44 20.50 2.04
CA GLY A 381 4.81 19.96 2.08
C GLY A 381 5.86 21.06 2.29
N VAL A 382 5.52 22.12 3.03
CA VAL A 382 6.42 23.25 3.26
C VAL A 382 6.84 23.35 4.72
N GLU A 383 8.13 23.63 4.96
CA GLU A 383 8.68 23.81 6.31
C GLU A 383 8.40 25.23 6.88
N ARG A 384 8.15 26.20 6.00
CA ARG A 384 7.89 27.58 6.39
C ARG A 384 6.41 27.85 6.54
N ARG A 385 6.03 28.74 7.47
CA ARG A 385 4.62 29.10 7.73
C ARG A 385 3.95 29.64 6.45
N PRO A 386 2.92 28.97 5.89
CA PRO A 386 2.25 29.41 4.67
C PRO A 386 1.38 30.67 4.93
N ILE A 387 1.04 30.93 6.20
CA ILE A 387 0.28 32.11 6.62
C ILE A 387 1.21 32.96 7.47
N GLN A 388 1.73 34.06 6.87
CA GLN A 388 2.66 34.99 7.52
C GLN A 388 2.01 36.35 7.88
N SER A 389 0.80 36.59 7.35
CA SER A 389 0.08 37.86 7.57
C SER A 389 -1.42 37.65 7.52
N THR A 390 -2.18 38.65 7.99
CA THR A 390 -3.64 38.69 7.88
C THR A 390 -4.07 38.67 6.40
N GLU A 391 -3.30 39.29 5.53
CA GLU A 391 -3.57 39.30 4.09
C GLU A 391 -3.41 37.89 3.48
N HIS A 392 -2.36 37.14 3.83
CA HIS A 392 -2.20 35.75 3.41
C HIS A 392 -3.38 34.90 3.90
N LYS A 393 -3.83 35.10 5.16
CA LYS A 393 -4.99 34.37 5.68
C LYS A 393 -6.27 34.67 4.86
N ARG A 394 -6.47 35.92 4.44
CA ARG A 394 -7.59 36.33 3.60
C ARG A 394 -7.53 35.66 2.22
N GLN A 395 -6.32 35.62 1.60
CA GLN A 395 -6.10 34.99 0.29
C GLN A 395 -6.40 33.47 0.33
N TRP A 396 -5.95 32.76 1.37
CA TRP A 396 -6.28 31.34 1.56
C TRP A 396 -7.79 31.10 1.72
N LYS A 397 -8.47 31.98 2.49
CA LYS A 397 -9.92 31.90 2.65
C LYS A 397 -10.64 32.15 1.32
N SER A 398 -10.22 33.14 0.56
CA SER A 398 -10.78 33.46 -0.76
C SER A 398 -10.60 32.29 -1.74
N LEU A 399 -9.44 31.62 -1.71
CA LEU A 399 -9.20 30.42 -2.51
C LEU A 399 -10.16 29.28 -2.12
N ALA A 400 -10.37 29.05 -0.83
CA ALA A 400 -11.32 28.03 -0.37
C ALA A 400 -12.76 28.32 -0.80
N GLU A 401 -13.19 29.60 -0.76
CA GLU A 401 -14.51 30.02 -1.22
C GLU A 401 -14.67 29.85 -2.74
N ALA A 402 -13.60 30.13 -3.51
CA ALA A 402 -13.60 29.91 -4.96
C ALA A 402 -13.66 28.40 -5.29
N LEU A 403 -12.91 27.57 -4.56
CA LEU A 403 -12.98 26.11 -4.69
C LEU A 403 -14.35 25.57 -4.31
N ASP A 404 -14.98 26.04 -3.25
CA ASP A 404 -16.36 25.67 -2.86
C ASP A 404 -17.36 25.90 -3.99
N LYS A 405 -17.21 27.02 -4.69
CA LYS A 405 -18.08 27.36 -5.82
C LYS A 405 -17.79 26.45 -7.03
N ALA A 406 -16.53 26.27 -7.36
CA ALA A 406 -16.09 25.45 -8.50
C ALA A 406 -16.42 23.97 -8.33
N ARG A 407 -16.37 23.44 -7.10
CA ARG A 407 -16.71 22.04 -6.78
C ARG A 407 -18.19 21.69 -6.99
N LYS A 408 -19.06 22.68 -7.16
CA LYS A 408 -20.46 22.44 -7.57
C LYS A 408 -20.62 22.24 -9.08
N GLY A 409 -19.58 22.53 -9.85
CA GLY A 409 -19.48 22.34 -11.27
C GLY A 409 -18.60 21.13 -11.63
N THR A 410 -17.67 21.32 -12.54
CA THR A 410 -16.82 20.28 -13.13
C THR A 410 -15.40 20.30 -12.53
N ILE A 411 -14.62 19.23 -12.71
CA ILE A 411 -13.16 19.23 -12.40
C ILE A 411 -12.45 20.33 -13.17
N TYR A 412 -12.88 20.63 -14.40
CA TYR A 412 -12.34 21.72 -15.20
C TYR A 412 -12.50 23.07 -14.51
N ASP A 413 -13.65 23.33 -13.88
CA ASP A 413 -13.88 24.58 -13.13
C ASP A 413 -12.92 24.71 -11.94
N VAL A 414 -12.65 23.60 -11.25
CA VAL A 414 -11.66 23.57 -10.15
C VAL A 414 -10.24 23.79 -10.71
N LEU A 415 -9.87 23.16 -11.82
CA LEU A 415 -8.58 23.37 -12.45
C LEU A 415 -8.38 24.84 -12.86
N LYS A 416 -9.41 25.51 -13.38
CA LYS A 416 -9.34 26.95 -13.73
C LYS A 416 -9.15 27.85 -12.50
N VAL A 417 -9.75 27.52 -11.36
CA VAL A 417 -9.48 28.24 -10.10
C VAL A 417 -8.02 28.06 -9.67
N LEU A 418 -7.48 26.86 -9.79
CA LEU A 418 -6.10 26.55 -9.42
C LEU A 418 -5.07 27.17 -10.39
N GLU A 419 -5.34 27.20 -11.69
CA GLU A 419 -4.51 27.88 -12.70
C GLU A 419 -4.30 29.36 -12.36
N ASN A 420 -5.35 30.01 -11.91
CA ASN A 420 -5.30 31.43 -11.54
C ASN A 420 -4.81 31.68 -10.10
N SER A 421 -4.54 30.62 -9.33
CA SER A 421 -4.10 30.75 -7.94
C SER A 421 -2.58 30.87 -7.84
N ARG A 422 -2.10 31.91 -7.11
CA ARG A 422 -0.71 32.05 -6.72
C ARG A 422 -0.33 31.24 -5.47
N LEU A 423 -1.32 30.74 -4.75
CA LEU A 423 -1.12 30.00 -3.49
C LEU A 423 -0.97 28.50 -3.71
N LEU A 424 -1.80 27.96 -4.61
CA LEU A 424 -1.82 26.55 -4.96
C LEU A 424 -1.96 26.47 -6.48
N GLY A 425 -0.82 26.62 -7.19
CA GLY A 425 -0.78 26.56 -8.65
C GLY A 425 -0.87 25.12 -9.19
N LEU A 426 -1.21 25.01 -10.47
CA LEU A 426 -1.15 23.73 -11.18
C LEU A 426 0.30 23.31 -11.43
N PRO A 427 0.62 22.02 -11.29
CA PRO A 427 1.88 21.48 -11.79
C PRO A 427 2.05 21.76 -13.28
N PRO A 428 3.29 22.03 -13.79
CA PRO A 428 3.53 22.38 -15.20
C PRO A 428 2.92 21.41 -16.19
N LYS A 429 3.01 20.10 -15.93
CA LYS A 429 2.41 19.07 -16.79
C LYS A 429 0.89 19.17 -16.89
N LEU A 430 0.21 19.50 -15.79
CA LEU A 430 -1.25 19.68 -15.78
C LEU A 430 -1.62 20.99 -16.47
N GLN A 431 -0.80 22.03 -16.32
CA GLN A 431 -0.99 23.31 -17.01
C GLN A 431 -0.86 23.16 -18.51
N ASP A 432 0.14 22.42 -19.02
CA ASP A 432 0.30 22.10 -20.44
C ASP A 432 -0.89 21.32 -21.00
N LYS A 433 -1.37 20.32 -20.25
CA LYS A 433 -2.57 19.56 -20.63
C LYS A 433 -3.79 20.49 -20.71
N LEU A 434 -4.00 21.35 -19.71
CA LEU A 434 -5.13 22.29 -19.68
C LEU A 434 -5.09 23.25 -20.88
N THR A 435 -3.93 23.79 -21.22
CA THR A 435 -3.72 24.67 -22.38
C THR A 435 -4.03 23.98 -23.70
N ARG A 436 -3.71 22.69 -23.82
CA ARG A 436 -4.09 21.87 -25.01
C ARG A 436 -5.60 21.67 -25.13
N PHE A 437 -6.33 21.63 -24.02
CA PHE A 437 -7.79 21.57 -24.02
C PHE A 437 -8.45 22.88 -24.46
N ASP A 438 -7.85 24.02 -24.13
CA ASP A 438 -8.34 25.32 -24.55
C ASP A 438 -8.13 25.57 -26.04
N ASN A 439 -7.03 25.04 -26.61
CA ASN A 439 -6.75 25.05 -28.04
C ASN A 439 -7.49 23.90 -28.75
N LYS A 440 -8.64 24.17 -29.35
CA LYS A 440 -9.61 23.23 -29.91
C LYS A 440 -9.07 22.20 -30.93
N GLU A 441 -7.79 22.23 -31.33
CA GLU A 441 -7.27 21.44 -32.46
C GLU A 441 -6.72 20.05 -32.09
N GLN A 442 -6.51 19.71 -30.80
CA GLN A 442 -6.02 18.39 -30.39
C GLN A 442 -6.76 17.81 -29.18
N VAL A 443 -8.07 17.63 -29.31
CA VAL A 443 -8.83 16.86 -28.31
C VAL A 443 -8.63 15.38 -28.61
N THR A 444 -7.71 14.74 -27.92
CA THR A 444 -7.61 13.28 -27.91
C THR A 444 -8.91 12.68 -27.36
N ILE A 445 -9.19 11.41 -27.66
CA ILE A 445 -10.35 10.65 -27.16
C ILE A 445 -10.48 10.83 -25.65
N TYR A 446 -9.38 10.79 -24.92
CA TYR A 446 -9.27 11.02 -23.48
C TYR A 446 -9.80 12.40 -23.04
N GLY A 447 -9.53 13.46 -23.79
CA GLY A 447 -10.06 14.80 -23.50
C GLY A 447 -11.55 14.96 -23.76
N LYS A 448 -12.11 14.22 -24.72
CA LYS A 448 -13.57 14.15 -24.94
C LYS A 448 -14.27 13.39 -23.82
N GLU A 449 -13.67 12.31 -23.36
CA GLU A 449 -14.20 11.47 -22.27
C GLU A 449 -14.22 12.23 -20.95
N ILE A 450 -13.16 12.97 -20.61
CA ILE A 450 -13.15 13.84 -19.43
C ILE A 450 -14.21 14.95 -19.51
N ARG A 451 -14.47 15.53 -20.70
CA ARG A 451 -15.56 16.51 -20.87
C ARG A 451 -16.96 15.90 -20.73
N ASN A 452 -17.14 14.65 -21.12
CA ASN A 452 -18.44 13.97 -21.07
C ASN A 452 -18.76 13.36 -19.70
N LEU A 453 -17.81 13.41 -18.77
CA LEU A 453 -17.99 12.95 -17.38
C LEU A 453 -18.67 13.98 -16.48
N TYR A 454 -18.79 15.19 -16.93
CA TYR A 454 -19.33 16.32 -16.20
C TYR A 454 -20.46 16.98 -17.03
#